data_4ad307357edf93531c07fe423338ad92
#
_entry.id   4ad307357edf93531c07fe423338ad92
#
_cell.length_a   1.000
_cell.length_b   1.000
_cell.length_c   1.000
_cell.angle_alpha   90.00
_cell.angle_beta   90.00
_cell.angle_gamma   90.00
#
_symmetry.space_group_name_H-M   'P 1'
#
loop_
_entity.id
_entity.type
_entity.pdbx_description
1 polymer ?
#
loop_
_entity_poly.entity_id
_entity_poly.type
_entity_poly.pdbx_seq_one_letter_code
_entity_poly.pdbx_strand_id
1 'polypeptide(L)'
;MKKGLFLGFLMAMAASLVVTGCAKQEEVVIDELEMTDKATGDVFKTFNIYTDKASPGNHYIPSGWMGDFGDININNRCMDNPHSGTTCVKIEYLPRRSQGAGWIGIYWQNPANNWGSKKAGFDLTGAKKLSFWAKGEKGGEIVSEFKMGGITGEFSDSDSAGIGPAMLTTDWKQYEIDLEGKDLSHIIGGFCLSANSDDNPDGFIIYLDDLKYE
;
A
#
# COMPACT_ATOMS: atom_id res chain seq x y z
N MET A 1 -63.01 -7.58 0.30
CA MET A 1 -63.92 -7.26 1.46
C MET A 1 -63.18 -6.23 2.32
N LYS A 2 -63.88 -5.07 2.52
CA LYS A 2 -63.85 -4.06 3.61
C LYS A 2 -62.44 -3.40 3.90
N LYS A 3 -62.19 -2.16 3.49
CA LYS A 3 -62.69 -0.83 3.96
C LYS A 3 -62.15 -0.46 5.35
N GLY A 4 -61.53 0.73 5.43
CA GLY A 4 -61.34 1.47 6.66
C GLY A 4 -60.48 2.73 6.45
N LEU A 5 -61.12 3.74 5.97
CA LEU A 5 -60.73 5.16 5.91
C LEU A 5 -60.92 5.80 7.28
N PHE A 6 -60.02 6.63 7.79
CA PHE A 6 -60.39 7.70 8.74
C PHE A 6 -59.54 8.95 8.56
N LEU A 7 -60.26 9.98 8.24
CA LEU A 7 -59.95 11.38 8.07
C LEU A 7 -60.13 12.07 9.43
N GLY A 8 -59.24 12.95 9.82
CA GLY A 8 -59.41 13.78 11.01
C GLY A 8 -58.80 15.15 10.82
N PHE A 9 -59.66 16.08 10.45
CA PHE A 9 -59.45 17.53 10.39
C PHE A 9 -59.59 18.14 11.81
N LEU A 10 -58.71 19.03 12.19
CA LEU A 10 -59.07 20.03 13.19
C LEU A 10 -58.42 21.36 12.90
N MET A 11 -59.29 22.33 12.81
CA MET A 11 -59.14 23.76 12.59
C MET A 11 -59.06 24.49 13.94
N ALA A 12 -58.44 25.64 13.95
CA ALA A 12 -58.77 26.85 14.72
C ALA A 12 -57.49 27.40 15.43
N MET A 13 -57.24 28.63 15.62
CA MET A 13 -57.88 29.94 15.42
C MET A 13 -56.81 31.02 15.56
N ALA A 14 -56.96 32.07 14.84
CA ALA A 14 -56.15 33.27 14.91
C ALA A 14 -56.44 34.06 16.21
N ALA A 15 -55.40 34.68 16.74
CA ALA A 15 -55.55 35.86 17.60
C ALA A 15 -54.53 36.93 17.21
N SER A 16 -55.06 38.01 16.70
CA SER A 16 -54.37 39.24 16.31
C SER A 16 -54.08 40.08 17.55
N LEU A 17 -52.83 40.47 17.76
CA LEU A 17 -52.55 41.60 18.65
C LEU A 17 -51.62 42.57 17.92
N VAL A 18 -52.20 43.72 17.55
CA VAL A 18 -51.46 44.87 17.03
C VAL A 18 -50.85 45.64 18.19
N VAL A 19 -49.55 45.80 18.19
CA VAL A 19 -48.86 46.79 18.98
C VAL A 19 -47.95 47.61 18.06
N THR A 20 -48.35 48.83 17.80
CA THR A 20 -47.59 49.90 17.15
C THR A 20 -46.44 50.33 18.08
N GLY A 21 -45.23 50.13 17.68
CA GLY A 21 -44.05 50.73 18.32
C GLY A 21 -42.96 50.94 17.29
N CYS A 22 -42.76 52.19 16.94
CA CYS A 22 -41.73 52.66 16.03
C CYS A 22 -40.37 52.51 16.69
N ALA A 23 -39.52 51.50 16.24
CA ALA A 23 -38.12 51.44 16.53
C ALA A 23 -37.37 51.12 15.23
N LYS A 24 -36.37 51.94 14.95
CA LYS A 24 -35.47 51.75 13.80
C LYS A 24 -34.85 50.38 13.86
N GLN A 25 -35.09 49.57 12.84
CA GLN A 25 -34.30 48.34 12.60
C GLN A 25 -32.95 48.75 12.01
N GLU A 26 -31.92 48.58 12.80
CA GLU A 26 -30.57 48.46 12.26
C GLU A 26 -30.50 47.08 11.57
N GLU A 27 -30.31 47.12 10.26
CA GLU A 27 -30.05 45.95 9.42
C GLU A 27 -28.68 45.41 9.81
N VAL A 28 -28.64 44.34 10.61
CA VAL A 28 -27.41 43.57 10.85
C VAL A 28 -27.14 42.80 9.59
N VAL A 29 -26.25 43.32 8.77
CA VAL A 29 -25.64 42.57 7.67
C VAL A 29 -24.81 41.44 8.34
N ILE A 30 -25.35 40.23 8.38
CA ILE A 30 -24.59 39.08 8.72
C ILE A 30 -23.74 38.77 7.47
N ASP A 31 -22.47 39.15 7.55
CA ASP A 31 -21.47 38.75 6.62
C ASP A 31 -21.46 37.21 6.67
N GLU A 32 -21.96 36.60 5.60
CA GLU A 32 -21.88 35.15 5.40
C GLU A 32 -20.38 34.82 5.28
N LEU A 33 -19.76 34.51 6.44
CA LEU A 33 -18.48 33.78 6.46
C LEU A 33 -18.71 32.51 5.70
N GLU A 34 -18.33 32.50 4.41
CA GLU A 34 -18.03 31.31 3.68
C GLU A 34 -16.99 30.53 4.49
N MET A 35 -17.47 29.65 5.35
CA MET A 35 -16.65 28.55 5.81
C MET A 35 -16.40 27.68 4.58
N THR A 36 -15.34 28.00 3.86
CA THR A 36 -14.71 26.99 3.00
C THR A 36 -14.30 25.86 3.92
N ASP A 37 -15.14 24.84 3.99
CA ASP A 37 -14.73 23.52 4.44
C ASP A 37 -13.56 23.10 3.54
N LYS A 38 -12.37 23.47 4.00
CA LYS A 38 -11.14 22.91 3.48
C LYS A 38 -11.23 21.46 3.88
N ALA A 39 -11.64 20.60 2.93
CA ALA A 39 -11.65 19.16 3.09
C ALA A 39 -10.32 18.78 3.77
N THR A 40 -10.38 18.36 5.02
CA THR A 40 -9.29 17.68 5.68
C THR A 40 -9.15 16.37 4.91
N GLY A 41 -8.27 16.37 3.90
CA GLY A 41 -7.99 15.17 3.13
C GLY A 41 -7.67 14.07 4.12
N ASP A 42 -8.38 12.96 4.03
CA ASP A 42 -8.09 11.79 4.86
C ASP A 42 -6.61 11.47 4.73
N VAL A 43 -5.90 11.54 5.85
CA VAL A 43 -4.48 11.19 5.90
C VAL A 43 -4.37 9.70 5.59
N PHE A 44 -3.57 9.35 4.58
CA PHE A 44 -3.34 7.95 4.23
C PHE A 44 -2.86 7.18 5.47
N LYS A 45 -3.53 6.08 5.77
CA LYS A 45 -3.15 5.21 6.89
C LYS A 45 -2.10 4.22 6.41
N THR A 46 -1.04 4.04 7.20
CA THR A 46 -0.01 3.04 6.94
C THR A 46 -0.61 1.70 6.54
N PHE A 47 -0.16 1.16 5.41
CA PHE A 47 -0.64 -0.08 4.84
C PHE A 47 0.52 -1.08 4.72
N ASN A 48 0.52 -2.12 5.55
CA ASN A 48 1.64 -3.02 5.66
C ASN A 48 1.62 -4.11 4.58
N ILE A 49 2.78 -4.35 3.99
CA ILE A 49 3.06 -5.52 3.16
C ILE A 49 3.55 -6.66 4.04
N TYR A 50 4.52 -6.35 4.91
CA TYR A 50 5.08 -7.28 5.89
C TYR A 50 5.64 -6.49 7.08
N THR A 51 5.32 -6.93 8.31
CA THR A 51 5.95 -6.49 9.57
C THR A 51 6.49 -7.68 10.33
N ASP A 52 5.62 -8.61 10.72
CA ASP A 52 5.94 -9.90 11.32
C ASP A 52 5.15 -11.01 10.63
N LYS A 53 5.63 -12.24 10.65
CA LYS A 53 4.96 -13.39 10.03
C LYS A 53 3.50 -13.55 10.43
N ALA A 54 3.18 -13.31 11.69
CA ALA A 54 1.84 -13.48 12.25
C ALA A 54 1.03 -12.19 12.29
N SER A 55 1.54 -11.08 11.72
CA SER A 55 0.82 -9.80 11.72
C SER A 55 -0.46 -9.89 10.90
N PRO A 56 -1.63 -9.62 11.50
CA PRO A 56 -2.90 -9.61 10.76
C PRO A 56 -3.00 -8.45 9.78
N GLY A 57 -2.08 -7.48 9.87
CA GLY A 57 -2.02 -6.34 8.96
C GLY A 57 -1.18 -6.57 7.70
N ASN A 58 -0.65 -7.78 7.47
CA ASN A 58 0.05 -8.09 6.23
C ASN A 58 -0.96 -8.35 5.10
N HIS A 59 -0.80 -7.66 3.97
CA HIS A 59 -1.81 -7.65 2.90
C HIS A 59 -1.38 -8.35 1.61
N TYR A 60 -0.07 -8.56 1.41
CA TYR A 60 0.48 -9.18 0.22
C TYR A 60 1.24 -10.46 0.54
N ILE A 61 1.36 -11.34 -0.45
CA ILE A 61 1.97 -12.66 -0.30
C ILE A 61 3.12 -12.79 -1.30
N PRO A 62 4.35 -13.20 -0.86
CA PRO A 62 5.44 -13.51 -1.77
C PRO A 62 5.09 -14.76 -2.58
N SER A 63 4.67 -14.59 -3.82
CA SER A 63 4.09 -15.66 -4.65
C SER A 63 4.39 -15.52 -6.15
N GLY A 64 4.82 -14.36 -6.60
CA GLY A 64 5.14 -14.12 -8.01
C GLY A 64 6.61 -14.44 -8.30
N TRP A 65 6.88 -15.68 -8.69
CA TRP A 65 8.22 -16.17 -8.94
C TRP A 65 8.65 -15.94 -10.39
N MET A 66 9.86 -15.41 -10.61
CA MET A 66 10.38 -15.04 -11.92
C MET A 66 11.83 -15.49 -12.12
N GLY A 67 12.22 -15.63 -13.40
CA GLY A 67 13.58 -15.98 -13.77
C GLY A 67 13.96 -17.38 -13.28
N ASP A 68 15.15 -17.50 -12.71
CA ASP A 68 15.68 -18.77 -12.13
C ASP A 68 15.07 -19.00 -10.72
N PHE A 69 13.74 -19.06 -10.65
CA PHE A 69 12.99 -19.18 -9.39
C PHE A 69 13.31 -20.44 -8.57
N GLY A 70 13.83 -21.49 -9.20
CA GLY A 70 14.31 -22.69 -8.52
C GLY A 70 15.59 -22.45 -7.70
N ASP A 71 16.22 -21.30 -7.87
CA ASP A 71 17.43 -20.89 -7.17
C ASP A 71 17.16 -20.00 -5.95
N ILE A 72 15.89 -19.73 -5.66
CA ILE A 72 15.47 -18.89 -4.53
C ILE A 72 14.90 -19.74 -3.39
N ASN A 73 15.32 -19.43 -2.19
CA ASN A 73 14.69 -19.91 -0.96
C ASN A 73 14.25 -18.70 -0.12
N ILE A 74 12.99 -18.66 0.27
CA ILE A 74 12.42 -17.59 1.11
C ILE A 74 11.95 -18.15 2.44
N ASN A 75 12.38 -17.51 3.54
CA ASN A 75 11.92 -17.77 4.88
C ASN A 75 11.34 -16.48 5.49
N ASN A 76 10.02 -16.34 5.47
CA ASN A 76 9.33 -15.20 6.04
C ASN A 76 9.04 -15.33 7.56
N ARG A 77 9.73 -16.26 8.22
CA ARG A 77 9.70 -16.50 9.67
C ARG A 77 11.12 -16.48 10.26
N CYS A 78 12.05 -15.83 9.60
CA CYS A 78 13.43 -15.75 10.08
C CYS A 78 13.46 -14.94 11.37
N MET A 79 14.05 -15.52 12.41
CA MET A 79 14.21 -14.90 13.73
C MET A 79 15.64 -14.37 13.95
N ASP A 80 16.48 -14.44 12.89
CA ASP A 80 17.87 -14.01 12.96
C ASP A 80 17.96 -12.48 12.89
N ASN A 81 18.02 -11.83 14.04
CA ASN A 81 18.20 -10.38 14.16
C ASN A 81 17.23 -9.56 13.28
N PRO A 82 15.89 -9.67 13.46
CA PRO A 82 14.92 -8.84 12.75
C PRO A 82 15.16 -7.34 13.05
N HIS A 83 14.74 -6.45 12.15
CA HIS A 83 14.82 -5.02 12.38
C HIS A 83 13.86 -4.61 13.50
N SER A 84 12.64 -5.13 13.46
CA SER A 84 11.64 -4.93 14.50
C SER A 84 10.87 -6.22 14.80
N GLY A 85 10.03 -6.21 15.83
CA GLY A 85 9.18 -7.35 16.15
C GLY A 85 9.96 -8.64 16.47
N THR A 86 9.52 -9.74 15.89
CA THR A 86 10.04 -11.09 16.18
C THR A 86 10.59 -11.83 14.96
N THR A 87 10.19 -11.44 13.76
CA THR A 87 10.60 -12.11 12.52
C THR A 87 10.84 -11.14 11.39
N CYS A 88 11.75 -11.50 10.48
CA CYS A 88 12.00 -10.84 9.21
C CYS A 88 11.87 -11.84 8.05
N VAL A 89 11.97 -11.34 6.83
CA VAL A 89 12.05 -12.15 5.61
C VAL A 89 13.50 -12.36 5.24
N LYS A 90 13.95 -13.62 5.24
CA LYS A 90 15.27 -14.03 4.74
C LYS A 90 15.11 -14.58 3.32
N ILE A 91 15.94 -14.14 2.39
CA ILE A 91 15.98 -14.59 1.00
C ILE A 91 17.37 -15.07 0.70
N GLU A 92 17.47 -16.32 0.26
CA GLU A 92 18.71 -16.93 -0.21
C GLU A 92 18.63 -17.12 -1.73
N TYR A 93 19.65 -16.73 -2.44
CA TYR A 93 19.80 -16.93 -3.88
C TYR A 93 21.10 -17.69 -4.16
N LEU A 94 20.98 -18.78 -4.92
CA LEU A 94 22.12 -19.57 -5.39
C LEU A 94 22.13 -19.54 -6.93
N PRO A 95 23.12 -18.93 -7.59
CA PRO A 95 23.09 -18.64 -9.03
C PRO A 95 23.38 -19.88 -9.89
N ARG A 96 22.57 -20.92 -9.75
CA ARG A 96 22.68 -22.20 -10.49
C ARG A 96 22.15 -22.09 -11.93
N ARG A 97 21.40 -21.02 -12.22
CA ARG A 97 20.70 -20.82 -13.51
C ARG A 97 19.73 -21.96 -13.82
N SER A 98 18.97 -22.39 -12.82
CA SER A 98 18.10 -23.57 -12.90
C SER A 98 17.06 -23.52 -14.03
N GLN A 99 16.62 -22.33 -14.45
CA GLN A 99 15.74 -22.09 -15.60
C GLN A 99 16.48 -21.42 -16.77
N GLY A 100 17.78 -21.13 -16.64
CA GLY A 100 18.61 -20.55 -17.69
C GLY A 100 18.48 -19.04 -17.88
N ALA A 101 17.83 -18.34 -16.94
CA ALA A 101 17.57 -16.90 -17.07
C ALA A 101 18.78 -16.04 -16.68
N GLY A 102 19.57 -16.45 -15.69
CA GLY A 102 20.69 -15.66 -15.12
C GLY A 102 20.25 -14.57 -14.16
N TRP A 103 18.98 -14.51 -13.81
CA TRP A 103 18.40 -13.57 -12.87
C TRP A 103 17.21 -14.18 -12.13
N ILE A 104 16.85 -13.55 -11.01
CA ILE A 104 15.70 -13.94 -10.18
C ILE A 104 14.82 -12.74 -9.88
N GLY A 105 13.53 -13.01 -9.57
CA GLY A 105 12.62 -12.01 -9.02
C GLY A 105 11.51 -12.63 -8.20
N ILE A 106 11.01 -11.85 -7.25
CA ILE A 106 9.90 -12.24 -6.39
C ILE A 106 8.95 -11.07 -6.27
N TYR A 107 7.66 -11.28 -6.60
CA TYR A 107 6.57 -10.35 -6.29
C TYR A 107 5.81 -10.79 -5.04
N TRP A 108 5.48 -9.82 -4.20
CA TRP A 108 4.42 -9.89 -3.20
C TRP A 108 3.12 -9.48 -3.85
N GLN A 109 2.18 -10.41 -3.99
CA GLN A 109 0.96 -10.24 -4.79
C GLN A 109 -0.30 -10.36 -3.95
N ASN A 110 -1.41 -9.75 -4.43
CA ASN A 110 -2.75 -9.96 -3.91
C ASN A 110 -3.74 -10.26 -5.06
N PRO A 111 -4.46 -11.41 -5.02
CA PRO A 111 -4.10 -12.59 -4.23
C PRO A 111 -2.82 -13.25 -4.72
N ALA A 112 -2.39 -14.31 -4.02
CA ALA A 112 -1.21 -15.07 -4.42
C ALA A 112 -1.31 -15.54 -5.89
N ASN A 113 -0.19 -15.47 -6.61
CA ASN A 113 -0.07 -15.84 -8.03
C ASN A 113 -1.00 -15.05 -8.97
N ASN A 114 -1.30 -13.81 -8.63
CA ASN A 114 -2.07 -12.93 -9.51
C ASN A 114 -1.15 -12.14 -10.46
N TRP A 115 -1.12 -12.56 -11.71
CA TRP A 115 -0.38 -11.90 -12.79
C TRP A 115 -1.30 -11.04 -13.67
N GLY A 116 -2.26 -10.31 -13.06
CA GLY A 116 -3.21 -9.46 -13.76
C GLY A 116 -4.40 -10.21 -14.36
N SER A 117 -4.62 -11.48 -13.99
CA SER A 117 -5.73 -12.31 -14.47
C SER A 117 -6.95 -12.30 -13.55
N LYS A 118 -6.84 -11.74 -12.35
CA LYS A 118 -7.89 -11.70 -11.34
C LYS A 118 -8.12 -10.28 -10.87
N LYS A 119 -9.39 -9.88 -10.81
CA LYS A 119 -9.78 -8.60 -10.22
C LYS A 119 -9.56 -8.67 -8.71
N ALA A 120 -8.51 -7.99 -8.23
CA ALA A 120 -8.11 -7.95 -6.82
C ALA A 120 -7.08 -6.83 -6.63
N GLY A 121 -6.31 -6.84 -5.54
CA GLY A 121 -5.37 -5.79 -5.21
C GLY A 121 -6.00 -4.75 -4.30
N PHE A 122 -5.30 -3.65 -4.11
CA PHE A 122 -5.71 -2.60 -3.18
C PHE A 122 -5.64 -1.24 -3.85
N ASP A 123 -6.54 -0.36 -3.44
CA ASP A 123 -6.45 1.08 -3.67
C ASP A 123 -5.56 1.68 -2.57
N LEU A 124 -4.39 2.15 -2.99
CA LEU A 124 -3.38 2.76 -2.13
C LEU A 124 -3.25 4.26 -2.39
N THR A 125 -4.29 4.86 -3.00
CA THR A 125 -4.35 6.30 -3.29
C THR A 125 -4.09 7.10 -2.01
N GLY A 126 -3.16 8.05 -2.10
CA GLY A 126 -2.76 8.89 -0.97
C GLY A 126 -1.44 8.47 -0.32
N ALA A 127 -0.94 7.25 -0.55
CA ALA A 127 0.41 6.88 -0.14
C ALA A 127 1.43 7.76 -0.87
N LYS A 128 2.47 8.21 -0.14
CA LYS A 128 3.54 9.06 -0.67
C LYS A 128 4.82 8.29 -0.93
N LYS A 129 5.00 7.19 -0.24
CA LYS A 129 6.16 6.32 -0.38
C LYS A 129 5.86 4.89 0.01
N LEU A 130 6.66 3.97 -0.53
CA LEU A 130 6.83 2.62 -0.04
C LEU A 130 8.17 2.57 0.69
N SER A 131 8.16 2.29 1.99
CA SER A 131 9.36 2.16 2.80
C SER A 131 9.58 0.73 3.26
N PHE A 132 10.85 0.35 3.44
CA PHE A 132 11.24 -0.96 3.94
C PHE A 132 12.66 -0.93 4.49
N TRP A 133 12.98 -1.89 5.35
CA TRP A 133 14.35 -2.11 5.81
C TRP A 133 14.95 -3.31 5.10
N ALA A 134 16.22 -3.17 4.72
CA ALA A 134 16.98 -4.26 4.09
C ALA A 134 18.41 -4.29 4.59
N LYS A 135 18.99 -5.51 4.61
CA LYS A 135 20.42 -5.75 4.85
C LYS A 135 20.89 -6.98 4.10
N GLY A 136 22.18 -7.04 3.83
CA GLY A 136 22.87 -8.23 3.38
C GLY A 136 23.45 -9.03 4.55
N GLU A 137 23.78 -10.29 4.32
CA GLU A 137 24.47 -11.14 5.28
C GLU A 137 25.93 -10.77 5.42
N LYS A 138 26.59 -10.48 4.30
CA LYS A 138 28.03 -10.19 4.22
C LYS A 138 28.34 -8.72 3.93
N GLY A 139 27.37 -8.00 3.37
CA GLY A 139 27.56 -6.70 2.75
C GLY A 139 28.14 -6.81 1.33
N GLY A 140 27.65 -5.94 0.46
CA GLY A 140 28.01 -5.96 -0.96
C GLY A 140 27.06 -6.72 -1.86
N GLU A 141 26.03 -7.38 -1.30
CA GLU A 141 24.96 -8.01 -2.07
C GLU A 141 24.21 -6.95 -2.89
N ILE A 142 24.00 -7.22 -4.18
CA ILE A 142 23.37 -6.27 -5.10
C ILE A 142 21.97 -6.73 -5.48
N VAL A 143 20.98 -5.93 -5.13
CA VAL A 143 19.62 -6.04 -5.63
C VAL A 143 19.49 -5.13 -6.83
N SER A 144 19.17 -5.70 -8.00
CA SER A 144 19.08 -4.94 -9.25
C SER A 144 17.95 -3.93 -9.21
N GLU A 145 16.82 -4.29 -8.60
CA GLU A 145 15.66 -3.41 -8.44
C GLU A 145 14.80 -3.83 -7.26
N PHE A 146 14.36 -2.84 -6.48
CA PHE A 146 13.19 -2.91 -5.62
C PHE A 146 12.08 -2.07 -6.25
N LYS A 147 10.87 -2.61 -6.34
CA LYS A 147 9.76 -1.89 -6.96
C LYS A 147 8.40 -2.26 -6.40
N MET A 148 7.39 -1.50 -6.79
CA MET A 148 5.98 -1.81 -6.64
C MET A 148 5.27 -1.73 -8.00
N GLY A 149 4.14 -2.39 -8.13
CA GLY A 149 3.34 -2.36 -9.33
C GLY A 149 4.04 -2.92 -10.58
N GLY A 150 3.45 -2.65 -11.75
CA GLY A 150 3.97 -3.03 -13.06
C GLY A 150 3.56 -4.42 -13.52
N ILE A 151 2.68 -5.12 -12.83
CA ILE A 151 2.03 -6.32 -13.32
C ILE A 151 1.03 -5.91 -14.40
N THR A 152 1.10 -6.55 -15.56
CA THR A 152 0.22 -6.29 -16.72
C THR A 152 -0.88 -7.36 -16.81
N GLY A 153 -1.90 -7.14 -17.66
CA GLY A 153 -3.00 -8.09 -17.85
C GLY A 153 -4.36 -7.40 -17.92
N GLU A 154 -5.42 -8.18 -17.81
CA GLU A 154 -6.79 -7.65 -17.81
C GLU A 154 -7.06 -6.75 -16.59
N PHE A 155 -6.50 -7.13 -15.45
CA PHE A 155 -6.55 -6.38 -14.20
C PHE A 155 -5.13 -5.97 -13.80
N SER A 156 -4.50 -5.13 -14.62
CA SER A 156 -3.12 -4.66 -14.41
C SER A 156 -3.01 -3.71 -13.22
N ASP A 157 -1.80 -3.58 -12.69
CA ASP A 157 -1.47 -2.47 -11.80
C ASP A 157 -1.71 -1.13 -12.51
N SER A 158 -2.17 -0.12 -11.77
CA SER A 158 -2.42 1.22 -12.32
C SER A 158 -1.14 1.98 -12.63
N ASP A 159 -0.05 1.72 -11.87
CA ASP A 159 1.26 2.34 -12.08
C ASP A 159 2.38 1.43 -11.55
N SER A 160 3.62 1.91 -11.66
CA SER A 160 4.81 1.30 -11.06
C SER A 160 5.84 2.34 -10.67
N ALA A 161 6.63 2.02 -9.65
CA ALA A 161 7.77 2.80 -9.22
C ALA A 161 8.85 1.88 -8.65
N GLY A 162 10.11 2.28 -8.71
CA GLY A 162 11.22 1.46 -8.22
C GLY A 162 12.48 2.25 -7.96
N ILE A 163 13.41 1.60 -7.27
CA ILE A 163 14.76 2.06 -7.01
C ILE A 163 15.74 0.93 -7.29
N GLY A 164 16.96 1.28 -7.68
CA GLY A 164 18.05 0.31 -7.89
C GLY A 164 19.08 0.82 -8.92
N PRO A 165 20.19 0.09 -9.07
CA PRO A 165 20.61 -1.02 -8.23
C PRO A 165 20.95 -0.58 -6.79
N ALA A 166 20.74 -1.47 -5.82
CA ALA A 166 21.03 -1.22 -4.42
C ALA A 166 22.09 -2.21 -3.90
N MET A 167 23.22 -1.70 -3.45
CA MET A 167 24.23 -2.46 -2.73
C MET A 167 23.87 -2.46 -1.24
N LEU A 168 23.68 -3.64 -0.67
CA LEU A 168 23.30 -3.79 0.72
C LEU A 168 24.52 -3.78 1.65
N THR A 169 24.27 -3.41 2.90
CA THR A 169 25.24 -3.44 4.00
C THR A 169 24.87 -4.52 5.01
N THR A 170 25.79 -4.87 5.88
CA THR A 170 25.51 -5.81 7.00
C THR A 170 24.55 -5.24 8.03
N ASP A 171 24.47 -3.91 8.13
CA ASP A 171 23.56 -3.21 9.02
C ASP A 171 22.22 -2.97 8.32
N TRP A 172 21.14 -2.99 9.09
CA TRP A 172 19.83 -2.60 8.61
C TRP A 172 19.85 -1.15 8.11
N LYS A 173 19.37 -0.95 6.88
CA LYS A 173 19.21 0.36 6.26
C LYS A 173 17.81 0.50 5.74
N GLN A 174 17.21 1.67 5.96
CA GLN A 174 15.91 2.00 5.37
C GLN A 174 16.08 2.44 3.92
N TYR A 175 15.19 1.91 3.08
CA TYR A 175 15.03 2.28 1.68
C TYR A 175 13.62 2.81 1.46
N GLU A 176 13.48 3.74 0.52
CA GLU A 176 12.22 4.35 0.19
C GLU A 176 12.06 4.43 -1.34
N ILE A 177 10.86 4.11 -1.82
CA ILE A 177 10.43 4.34 -3.20
C ILE A 177 9.45 5.49 -3.15
N ASP A 178 9.75 6.58 -3.85
CA ASP A 178 8.86 7.74 -3.97
C ASP A 178 7.66 7.39 -4.84
N LEU A 179 6.46 7.72 -4.35
CA LEU A 179 5.19 7.45 -5.00
C LEU A 179 4.43 8.74 -5.34
N GLU A 180 5.05 9.92 -5.15
CA GLU A 180 4.41 11.18 -5.52
C GLU A 180 4.01 11.20 -7.00
N GLY A 181 2.76 11.56 -7.28
CA GLY A 181 2.23 11.64 -8.64
C GLY A 181 1.91 10.29 -9.30
N LYS A 182 2.05 9.18 -8.58
CA LYS A 182 1.70 7.84 -9.07
C LYS A 182 0.21 7.55 -8.94
N ASP A 183 -0.34 6.85 -9.92
CA ASP A 183 -1.69 6.30 -9.84
C ASP A 183 -1.66 4.98 -9.04
N LEU A 184 -2.12 5.05 -7.80
CA LEU A 184 -2.13 3.92 -6.89
C LEU A 184 -3.54 3.33 -6.69
N SER A 185 -4.46 3.62 -7.59
CA SER A 185 -5.87 3.22 -7.47
C SER A 185 -6.11 1.70 -7.58
N HIS A 186 -5.15 0.97 -8.15
CA HIS A 186 -5.24 -0.48 -8.27
C HIS A 186 -3.86 -1.13 -8.29
N ILE A 187 -3.44 -1.73 -7.18
CA ILE A 187 -2.13 -2.35 -7.03
C ILE A 187 -2.27 -3.80 -6.57
N ILE A 188 -1.93 -4.75 -7.46
CA ILE A 188 -1.87 -6.18 -7.17
C ILE A 188 -0.45 -6.66 -6.84
N GLY A 189 0.57 -6.01 -7.41
CA GLY A 189 1.98 -6.23 -7.13
C GLY A 189 2.51 -5.25 -6.09
N GLY A 190 2.29 -5.52 -4.79
CA GLY A 190 2.59 -4.57 -3.72
C GLY A 190 4.07 -4.31 -3.48
N PHE A 191 4.92 -5.27 -3.77
CA PHE A 191 6.38 -5.17 -3.67
C PHE A 191 7.02 -6.21 -4.57
N CYS A 192 8.19 -5.89 -5.09
CA CYS A 192 9.01 -6.81 -5.88
C CYS A 192 10.49 -6.52 -5.64
N LEU A 193 11.29 -7.54 -5.73
CA LEU A 193 12.74 -7.40 -5.92
C LEU A 193 13.20 -8.28 -7.07
N SER A 194 14.29 -7.84 -7.72
CA SER A 194 15.03 -8.65 -8.69
C SER A 194 16.54 -8.55 -8.45
N ALA A 195 17.25 -9.60 -8.82
CA ALA A 195 18.71 -9.64 -8.78
C ALA A 195 19.24 -10.55 -9.88
N ASN A 196 20.51 -10.44 -10.23
CA ASN A 196 21.13 -11.25 -11.28
C ASN A 196 22.41 -11.93 -10.81
N SER A 197 22.82 -12.96 -11.55
CA SER A 197 24.01 -13.76 -11.26
C SER A 197 25.33 -13.04 -11.61
N ASP A 198 25.29 -12.03 -12.46
CA ASP A 198 26.51 -11.33 -12.89
C ASP A 198 26.97 -10.36 -11.79
N ASP A 199 26.03 -9.73 -11.10
CA ASP A 199 26.29 -8.89 -9.93
C ASP A 199 26.52 -9.71 -8.65
N ASN A 200 26.00 -10.94 -8.60
CA ASN A 200 26.06 -11.83 -7.43
C ASN A 200 26.54 -13.24 -7.85
N PRO A 201 27.80 -13.39 -8.32
CA PRO A 201 28.27 -14.65 -8.87
C PRO A 201 28.34 -15.82 -7.84
N ASP A 202 28.46 -15.50 -6.56
CA ASP A 202 28.47 -16.45 -5.46
C ASP A 202 27.08 -16.62 -4.80
N GLY A 203 26.06 -15.97 -5.35
CA GLY A 203 24.75 -15.84 -4.72
C GLY A 203 24.75 -14.88 -3.54
N PHE A 204 23.63 -14.83 -2.80
CA PHE A 204 23.50 -13.97 -1.63
C PHE A 204 22.53 -14.51 -0.59
N ILE A 205 22.61 -13.92 0.59
CA ILE A 205 21.58 -13.93 1.62
C ILE A 205 21.27 -12.49 1.96
N ILE A 206 19.99 -12.12 1.84
CA ILE A 206 19.51 -10.81 2.22
C ILE A 206 18.33 -10.92 3.15
N TYR A 207 18.05 -9.84 3.88
CA TYR A 207 16.95 -9.74 4.82
C TYR A 207 16.12 -8.50 4.51
N LEU A 208 14.80 -8.63 4.67
CA LEU A 208 13.82 -7.55 4.53
C LEU A 208 12.94 -7.51 5.78
N ASP A 209 12.53 -6.31 6.17
CA ASP A 209 11.61 -6.11 7.29
C ASP A 209 10.84 -4.80 7.15
N ASP A 210 9.70 -4.68 7.88
CA ASP A 210 8.89 -3.47 7.96
C ASP A 210 8.54 -2.85 6.59
N LEU A 211 8.06 -3.69 5.66
CA LEU A 211 7.63 -3.26 4.34
C LEU A 211 6.24 -2.65 4.42
N LYS A 212 6.08 -1.37 4.04
CA LYS A 212 4.80 -0.65 4.17
C LYS A 212 4.68 0.55 3.23
N TYR A 213 3.44 0.85 2.88
CA TYR A 213 3.06 2.12 2.25
C TYR A 213 2.72 3.16 3.32
N GLU A 214 3.15 4.41 3.13
CA GLU A 214 2.89 5.55 4.01
C GLU A 214 2.85 6.91 3.28
#